data_bd4ec977614fb7c610fb2be38af2ee6f
#
_entry.id   bd4ec977614fb7c610fb2be38af2ee6f
#
_cell.length_a   1.000
_cell.length_b   1.000
_cell.length_c   1.000
_cell.angle_alpha   90.00
_cell.angle_beta   90.00
_cell.angle_gamma   90.00
#
_symmetry.space_group_name_H-M   'P 1'
#
loop_
_entity.id
_entity.type
_entity.pdbx_description
1 polymer ?
#
loop_
_entity_poly.entity_id
_entity_poly.type
_entity_poly.pdbx_seq_one_letter_code
_entity_poly.pdbx_strand_id
1 'polypeptide(L)'
;MSRHRKTSSFYRGCLLLAAAGLCLFLLARFSLRQTPQAEPELPQSVDVVVIGSGLAGTVAALSAAQAGAEVFYLDLTGERGSGIPAFSPAFWAAGTPYQRELVPAYTAATMAETVYAQGEGFRDRKLIEALSSASAGSLAWLEKHGGIAFSRLADPAANPGLHLPAGEEELALLLSALRSEMEPLLAGTWPVAGHPMEIARTTEGWQLSVASSSDGRNKQVRCQAVVFADGGFASNPGLLRYHTGLSAVDARPEGGHAGTGLSLLLAAGAHARELDTASLLTVFLPHGRRFDPAQHREAVLLNADGIKLAAEETVQLPGEAPAYVVYGSGQQQGVQGFIYAENLKVLASGLGVPEETLVSSLEGLQQPYSVAVLGTIALLPGGIEVDEQYRVMAAGGPIPGLYAAGELTAGIHGRASITDLILAEEVISGRLAGRAAAGYARR
;
A
#
# COMPACT_ATOMS: atom_id res chain seq x y z
N MET A 1 -55.97 -1.12 42.14
CA MET A 1 -54.68 -1.62 41.54
C MET A 1 -54.85 -1.95 40.06
N SER A 2 -55.34 -1.09 39.16
CA SER A 2 -55.54 -1.49 37.73
C SER A 2 -55.17 -0.43 36.70
N ARG A 3 -54.51 0.68 37.09
CA ARG A 3 -54.11 1.76 36.16
C ARG A 3 -52.64 1.69 35.69
N HIS A 4 -51.76 0.93 36.40
CA HIS A 4 -50.31 0.86 36.03
C HIS A 4 -49.95 -0.17 34.96
N ARG A 5 -50.85 -1.10 34.61
CA ARG A 5 -50.54 -2.11 33.58
C ARG A 5 -50.79 -1.68 32.12
N LYS A 6 -51.66 -0.68 31.91
CA LYS A 6 -51.98 -0.21 30.53
C LYS A 6 -50.94 0.73 29.92
N THR A 7 -50.21 1.49 30.73
CA THR A 7 -49.18 2.42 30.25
C THR A 7 -47.93 1.70 29.74
N SER A 8 -47.53 0.59 30.37
CA SER A 8 -46.34 -0.18 29.98
C SER A 8 -46.52 -0.88 28.61
N SER A 9 -47.73 -1.31 28.26
CA SER A 9 -48.01 -1.93 26.96
C SER A 9 -48.00 -0.91 25.80
N PHE A 10 -48.46 0.32 26.06
CA PHE A 10 -48.49 1.39 25.07
C PHE A 10 -47.04 1.85 24.70
N TYR A 11 -46.18 2.03 25.70
CA TYR A 11 -44.78 2.39 25.48
C TYR A 11 -43.96 1.28 24.76
N ARG A 12 -44.26 0.00 25.03
CA ARG A 12 -43.66 -1.12 24.29
C ARG A 12 -44.09 -1.17 22.83
N GLY A 13 -45.36 -0.87 22.56
CA GLY A 13 -45.87 -0.77 21.18
C GLY A 13 -45.23 0.38 20.40
N CYS A 14 -45.08 1.55 21.00
CA CYS A 14 -44.42 2.69 20.38
C CYS A 14 -42.91 2.45 20.11
N LEU A 15 -42.22 1.77 21.03
CA LEU A 15 -40.80 1.39 20.85
C LEU A 15 -40.61 0.38 19.71
N LEU A 16 -41.49 -0.61 19.58
CA LEU A 16 -41.48 -1.57 18.51
C LEU A 16 -41.77 -0.95 17.14
N LEU A 17 -42.73 -0.01 17.09
CA LEU A 17 -43.02 0.74 15.85
C LEU A 17 -41.87 1.68 15.44
N ALA A 18 -41.22 2.33 16.41
CA ALA A 18 -40.03 3.14 16.15
C ALA A 18 -38.85 2.31 15.67
N ALA A 19 -38.60 1.13 16.25
CA ALA A 19 -37.58 0.21 15.83
C ALA A 19 -37.85 -0.38 14.42
N ALA A 20 -39.10 -0.74 14.12
CA ALA A 20 -39.51 -1.20 12.81
C ALA A 20 -39.40 -0.10 11.75
N GLY A 21 -39.75 1.15 12.09
CA GLY A 21 -39.58 2.33 11.24
C GLY A 21 -38.09 2.61 10.92
N LEU A 22 -37.24 2.50 11.94
CA LEU A 22 -35.80 2.65 11.77
C LEU A 22 -35.20 1.54 10.91
N CYS A 23 -35.60 0.28 11.12
CA CYS A 23 -35.18 -0.84 10.26
C CYS A 23 -35.66 -0.67 8.82
N LEU A 24 -36.90 -0.26 8.58
CA LEU A 24 -37.42 0.04 7.25
C LEU A 24 -36.70 1.21 6.59
N PHE A 25 -36.36 2.25 7.34
CA PHE A 25 -35.62 3.40 6.87
C PHE A 25 -34.14 3.00 6.52
N LEU A 26 -33.50 2.16 7.33
CA LEU A 26 -32.18 1.63 7.08
C LEU A 26 -32.17 0.67 5.87
N LEU A 27 -33.19 -0.21 5.76
CA LEU A 27 -33.38 -1.08 4.60
C LEU A 27 -33.67 -0.28 3.33
N ALA A 28 -34.51 0.75 3.40
CA ALA A 28 -34.78 1.64 2.26
C ALA A 28 -33.52 2.43 1.85
N ARG A 29 -32.73 2.93 2.82
CA ARG A 29 -31.43 3.57 2.52
C ARG A 29 -30.41 2.58 1.95
N PHE A 30 -30.42 1.34 2.40
CA PHE A 30 -29.58 0.29 1.83
C PHE A 30 -30.00 -0.08 0.41
N SER A 31 -31.30 -0.22 0.16
CA SER A 31 -31.84 -0.46 -1.20
C SER A 31 -31.66 0.73 -2.16
N LEU A 32 -31.76 1.96 -1.67
CA LEU A 32 -31.52 3.17 -2.48
C LEU A 32 -30.03 3.41 -2.81
N ARG A 33 -29.12 2.77 -2.05
CA ARG A 33 -27.68 2.76 -2.39
C ARG A 33 -27.30 1.71 -3.44
N GLN A 34 -28.19 0.80 -3.78
CA GLN A 34 -28.00 -0.23 -4.81
C GLN A 34 -28.84 0.06 -6.07
N THR A 35 -28.91 1.29 -6.54
CA THR A 35 -29.14 1.47 -7.99
C THR A 35 -27.90 0.89 -8.66
N PRO A 36 -28.03 -0.14 -9.52
CA PRO A 36 -26.90 -0.59 -10.33
C PRO A 36 -26.47 0.62 -11.16
N GLN A 37 -25.36 1.26 -10.78
CA GLN A 37 -24.71 2.15 -11.75
C GLN A 37 -24.38 1.26 -12.93
N ALA A 38 -24.88 1.67 -14.11
CA ALA A 38 -24.50 0.99 -15.34
C ALA A 38 -22.98 0.87 -15.33
N GLU A 39 -22.48 -0.37 -15.45
CA GLU A 39 -21.06 -0.58 -15.50
C GLU A 39 -20.46 0.23 -16.63
N PRO A 40 -19.32 0.88 -16.40
CA PRO A 40 -18.62 1.53 -17.47
C PRO A 40 -18.28 0.46 -18.52
N GLU A 41 -18.70 0.69 -19.76
CA GLU A 41 -18.26 -0.13 -20.87
C GLU A 41 -16.73 -0.02 -20.96
N LEU A 42 -16.04 -1.18 -20.97
CA LEU A 42 -14.60 -1.18 -21.18
C LEU A 42 -14.30 -0.62 -22.58
N PRO A 43 -13.29 0.23 -22.72
CA PRO A 43 -12.88 0.73 -24.01
C PRO A 43 -12.42 -0.42 -24.91
N GLN A 44 -12.71 -0.36 -26.20
CA GLN A 44 -12.21 -1.36 -27.14
C GLN A 44 -10.71 -1.24 -27.37
N SER A 45 -10.21 -0.01 -27.36
CA SER A 45 -8.79 0.29 -27.49
C SER A 45 -8.45 1.59 -26.77
N VAL A 46 -7.22 1.67 -26.26
CA VAL A 46 -6.62 2.85 -25.62
C VAL A 46 -5.14 2.91 -25.95
N ASP A 47 -4.48 4.03 -25.63
CA ASP A 47 -3.02 4.14 -25.77
C ASP A 47 -2.30 3.31 -24.70
N VAL A 48 -2.69 3.46 -23.43
CA VAL A 48 -2.03 2.85 -22.28
C VAL A 48 -3.05 2.21 -21.36
N VAL A 49 -2.80 0.96 -20.96
CA VAL A 49 -3.47 0.32 -19.83
C VAL A 49 -2.57 0.39 -18.62
N VAL A 50 -3.10 0.82 -17.47
CA VAL A 50 -2.41 0.76 -16.18
C VAL A 50 -3.14 -0.22 -15.26
N ILE A 51 -2.41 -1.20 -14.74
CA ILE A 51 -2.92 -2.28 -13.87
C ILE A 51 -2.40 -2.07 -12.45
N GLY A 52 -3.33 -1.92 -11.52
CA GLY A 52 -3.03 -1.66 -10.11
C GLY A 52 -3.35 -0.23 -9.70
N SER A 53 -4.15 -0.07 -8.64
CA SER A 53 -4.68 1.21 -8.15
C SER A 53 -4.01 1.70 -6.85
N GLY A 54 -2.87 1.12 -6.48
CA GLY A 54 -1.96 1.63 -5.45
C GLY A 54 -1.28 2.94 -5.87
N LEU A 55 -0.32 3.40 -5.06
CA LEU A 55 0.35 4.69 -5.31
C LEU A 55 1.09 4.69 -6.65
N ALA A 56 1.93 3.68 -6.94
CA ALA A 56 2.68 3.61 -8.20
C ALA A 56 1.76 3.60 -9.43
N GLY A 57 0.66 2.84 -9.39
CA GLY A 57 -0.31 2.77 -10.49
C GLY A 57 -1.08 4.08 -10.67
N THR A 58 -1.53 4.71 -9.57
CA THR A 58 -2.19 6.03 -9.63
C THR A 58 -1.26 7.09 -10.24
N VAL A 59 0.00 7.10 -9.80
CA VAL A 59 1.03 8.02 -10.32
C VAL A 59 1.34 7.73 -11.79
N ALA A 60 1.41 6.44 -12.19
CA ALA A 60 1.63 6.05 -13.57
C ALA A 60 0.48 6.48 -14.49
N ALA A 61 -0.77 6.24 -14.07
CA ALA A 61 -1.97 6.61 -14.83
C ALA A 61 -2.06 8.14 -14.99
N LEU A 62 -1.88 8.90 -13.90
CA LEU A 62 -1.87 10.37 -13.96
C LEU A 62 -0.74 10.88 -14.86
N SER A 63 0.47 10.33 -14.74
CA SER A 63 1.63 10.76 -15.53
C SER A 63 1.47 10.44 -17.01
N ALA A 64 0.85 9.29 -17.36
CA ALA A 64 0.54 8.94 -18.75
C ALA A 64 -0.54 9.88 -19.33
N ALA A 65 -1.61 10.15 -18.58
CA ALA A 65 -2.67 11.06 -18.98
C ALA A 65 -2.15 12.51 -19.15
N GLN A 66 -1.32 13.01 -18.24
CA GLN A 66 -0.65 14.31 -18.35
C GLN A 66 0.28 14.39 -19.58
N ALA A 67 0.83 13.25 -20.03
CA ALA A 67 1.60 13.16 -21.27
C ALA A 67 0.72 13.06 -22.52
N GLY A 68 -0.61 13.10 -22.38
CA GLY A 68 -1.60 13.13 -23.46
C GLY A 68 -1.97 11.77 -24.02
N ALA A 69 -1.74 10.67 -23.28
CA ALA A 69 -2.21 9.34 -23.65
C ALA A 69 -3.67 9.13 -23.20
N GLU A 70 -4.44 8.39 -23.99
CA GLU A 70 -5.70 7.82 -23.55
C GLU A 70 -5.42 6.63 -22.63
N VAL A 71 -5.85 6.72 -21.37
CA VAL A 71 -5.50 5.73 -20.33
C VAL A 71 -6.72 4.95 -19.86
N PHE A 72 -6.62 3.62 -19.87
CA PHE A 72 -7.52 2.73 -19.17
C PHE A 72 -6.86 2.29 -17.86
N TYR A 73 -7.53 2.57 -16.73
CA TYR A 73 -7.00 2.34 -15.39
C TYR A 73 -7.78 1.24 -14.66
N LEU A 74 -7.10 0.12 -14.36
CA LEU A 74 -7.69 -1.10 -13.83
C LEU A 74 -7.37 -1.27 -12.34
N ASP A 75 -8.41 -1.38 -11.51
CA ASP A 75 -8.32 -1.69 -10.09
C ASP A 75 -8.57 -3.18 -9.84
N LEU A 76 -7.61 -3.87 -9.26
CA LEU A 76 -7.70 -5.31 -8.96
C LEU A 76 -8.47 -5.61 -7.68
N THR A 77 -8.60 -4.65 -6.78
CA THR A 77 -9.19 -4.85 -5.45
C THR A 77 -10.68 -4.55 -5.42
N GLY A 78 -11.18 -3.76 -6.36
CA GLY A 78 -12.54 -3.22 -6.35
C GLY A 78 -12.80 -2.17 -5.27
N GLU A 79 -11.81 -1.86 -4.45
CA GLU A 79 -11.90 -0.94 -3.31
C GLU A 79 -11.24 0.43 -3.60
N ARG A 80 -11.00 0.74 -4.86
CA ARG A 80 -10.32 1.97 -5.32
C ARG A 80 -8.92 2.14 -4.76
N GLY A 81 -8.16 1.03 -4.69
CA GLY A 81 -6.78 0.98 -4.25
C GLY A 81 -6.60 1.49 -2.83
N SER A 82 -6.21 0.63 -1.98
CA SER A 82 -6.38 0.79 -0.55
C SER A 82 -5.24 1.49 0.13
N GLY A 83 -4.27 2.05 -0.39
CA GLY A 83 -3.39 2.75 0.54
C GLY A 83 -2.01 3.12 -0.01
N ILE A 84 -1.42 3.98 0.77
CA ILE A 84 -0.01 4.32 0.73
C ILE A 84 0.63 3.47 1.82
N PRO A 85 1.82 2.90 1.57
CA PRO A 85 2.55 2.19 2.61
C PRO A 85 2.76 3.09 3.85
N ALA A 86 2.04 2.78 4.93
CA ALA A 86 2.05 3.61 6.15
C ALA A 86 3.30 3.39 7.01
N PHE A 87 4.15 2.41 6.67
CA PHE A 87 5.32 2.05 7.47
C PHE A 87 6.52 2.98 7.27
N SER A 88 6.57 3.79 6.21
CA SER A 88 7.54 4.87 6.05
C SER A 88 6.94 6.06 5.33
N PRO A 89 6.65 7.17 6.03
CA PRO A 89 6.09 8.38 5.45
C PRO A 89 7.14 9.24 4.75
N ALA A 90 8.42 8.89 4.83
CA ALA A 90 9.51 9.70 4.31
C ALA A 90 9.65 9.55 2.80
N PHE A 91 9.90 10.67 2.12
CA PHE A 91 10.27 10.69 0.70
C PHE A 91 11.78 10.91 0.56
N TRP A 92 12.49 9.96 -0.02
CA TRP A 92 13.92 10.10 -0.24
C TRP A 92 14.22 10.82 -1.55
N ALA A 93 14.83 12.01 -1.45
CA ALA A 93 15.19 12.83 -2.60
C ALA A 93 16.54 13.55 -2.42
N ALA A 94 17.13 13.94 -3.53
CA ALA A 94 18.39 14.67 -3.56
C ALA A 94 18.31 15.90 -4.50
N GLY A 95 18.99 16.98 -4.13
CA GLY A 95 19.03 18.23 -4.91
C GLY A 95 17.74 19.05 -4.82
N THR A 96 16.97 18.88 -3.75
CA THR A 96 15.73 19.61 -3.51
C THR A 96 15.99 21.04 -3.01
N PRO A 97 15.02 21.95 -3.12
CA PRO A 97 15.14 23.28 -2.51
C PRO A 97 15.39 23.24 -1.01
N TYR A 98 14.83 22.27 -0.29
CA TYR A 98 14.97 22.09 1.16
C TYR A 98 16.41 21.77 1.59
N GLN A 99 17.19 21.16 0.71
CA GLN A 99 18.59 20.77 0.98
C GLN A 99 19.61 21.85 0.68
N ARG A 100 19.26 22.87 -0.12
CA ARG A 100 20.25 23.86 -0.64
C ARG A 100 21.06 24.56 0.44
N GLU A 101 20.43 24.91 1.55
CA GLU A 101 21.08 25.63 2.65
C GLU A 101 21.67 24.70 3.70
N LEU A 102 21.03 23.56 3.93
CA LEU A 102 21.37 22.64 5.03
C LEU A 102 22.44 21.61 4.62
N VAL A 103 22.31 21.06 3.43
CA VAL A 103 23.16 19.94 2.94
C VAL A 103 23.43 20.05 1.42
N PRO A 104 24.04 21.15 0.97
CA PRO A 104 24.19 21.44 -0.47
C PRO A 104 25.02 20.39 -1.23
N ALA A 105 25.84 19.60 -0.52
CA ALA A 105 26.64 18.53 -1.09
C ALA A 105 25.84 17.22 -1.37
N TYR A 106 24.58 17.12 -0.91
CA TYR A 106 23.77 15.93 -1.14
C TYR A 106 23.12 15.99 -2.52
N THR A 107 23.73 15.30 -3.45
CA THR A 107 23.36 15.28 -4.88
C THR A 107 22.68 13.95 -5.26
N ALA A 108 22.09 13.89 -6.46
CA ALA A 108 21.56 12.64 -7.02
C ALA A 108 22.63 11.53 -7.08
N ALA A 109 23.88 11.89 -7.40
CA ALA A 109 24.98 10.92 -7.39
C ALA A 109 25.26 10.39 -5.98
N THR A 110 25.27 11.27 -4.97
CA THR A 110 25.43 10.87 -3.56
C THR A 110 24.29 9.98 -3.10
N MET A 111 23.05 10.31 -3.47
CA MET A 111 21.87 9.47 -3.19
C MET A 111 22.03 8.09 -3.83
N ALA A 112 22.42 8.03 -5.11
CA ALA A 112 22.60 6.77 -5.83
C ALA A 112 23.64 5.87 -5.17
N GLU A 113 24.79 6.42 -4.75
CA GLU A 113 25.80 5.67 -4.01
C GLU A 113 25.29 5.17 -2.65
N THR A 114 24.52 6.00 -1.93
CA THR A 114 23.93 5.63 -0.63
C THR A 114 22.93 4.49 -0.79
N VAL A 115 22.01 4.59 -1.75
CA VAL A 115 21.02 3.53 -2.05
C VAL A 115 21.74 2.26 -2.48
N TYR A 116 22.72 2.38 -3.38
CA TYR A 116 23.50 1.23 -3.85
C TYR A 116 24.27 0.54 -2.71
N ALA A 117 24.80 1.29 -1.76
CA ALA A 117 25.54 0.75 -0.62
C ALA A 117 24.63 0.06 0.42
N GLN A 118 23.40 0.49 0.57
CA GLN A 118 22.44 -0.11 1.53
C GLN A 118 21.84 -1.41 1.03
N GLY A 119 21.75 -1.62 -0.29
CA GLY A 119 21.21 -2.85 -0.85
C GLY A 119 22.23 -3.99 -0.87
N GLU A 120 21.74 -5.21 -1.01
CA GLU A 120 22.50 -6.45 -1.18
C GLU A 120 22.00 -7.23 -2.39
N GLY A 121 22.79 -8.19 -2.92
CA GLY A 121 22.37 -9.01 -4.05
C GLY A 121 22.29 -8.24 -5.36
N PHE A 122 21.28 -8.50 -6.18
CA PHE A 122 21.09 -7.86 -7.48
C PHE A 122 20.62 -6.42 -7.33
N ARG A 123 21.45 -5.49 -7.78
CA ARG A 123 21.14 -4.04 -7.81
C ARG A 123 21.58 -3.49 -9.16
N ASP A 124 20.65 -2.81 -9.83
CA ASP A 124 20.95 -2.17 -11.11
C ASP A 124 21.39 -0.71 -10.87
N ARG A 125 22.69 -0.45 -11.09
CA ARG A 125 23.28 0.89 -10.88
C ARG A 125 22.61 1.95 -11.74
N LYS A 126 22.29 1.64 -13.01
CA LYS A 126 21.65 2.61 -13.92
C LYS A 126 20.24 2.95 -13.48
N LEU A 127 19.50 1.94 -13.03
CA LEU A 127 18.14 2.13 -12.50
C LEU A 127 18.17 2.99 -11.24
N ILE A 128 19.10 2.73 -10.31
CA ILE A 128 19.29 3.53 -9.08
C ILE A 128 19.70 4.97 -9.41
N GLU A 129 20.60 5.17 -10.38
CA GLU A 129 21.01 6.50 -10.86
C GLU A 129 19.83 7.26 -11.50
N ALA A 130 19.01 6.58 -12.30
CA ALA A 130 17.81 7.16 -12.90
C ALA A 130 16.77 7.56 -11.86
N LEU A 131 16.50 6.68 -10.88
CA LEU A 131 15.64 6.97 -9.72
C LEU A 131 16.14 8.19 -8.96
N SER A 132 17.42 8.20 -8.59
CA SER A 132 18.03 9.29 -7.82
C SER A 132 17.98 10.63 -8.57
N SER A 133 18.24 10.59 -9.88
CA SER A 133 18.19 11.80 -10.74
C SER A 133 16.78 12.36 -10.89
N ALA A 134 15.75 11.49 -10.87
CA ALA A 134 14.35 11.88 -10.97
C ALA A 134 13.74 12.33 -9.63
N SER A 135 14.44 12.14 -8.50
CA SER A 135 13.88 12.23 -7.15
C SER A 135 13.37 13.64 -6.80
N ALA A 136 14.18 14.69 -6.99
CA ALA A 136 13.77 16.08 -6.71
C ALA A 136 12.56 16.52 -7.56
N GLY A 137 12.58 16.19 -8.85
CA GLY A 137 11.47 16.51 -9.75
C GLY A 137 10.21 15.70 -9.43
N SER A 138 10.36 14.52 -8.85
CA SER A 138 9.23 13.69 -8.44
C SER A 138 8.64 14.16 -7.12
N LEU A 139 9.47 14.60 -6.18
CA LEU A 139 9.01 15.26 -4.96
C LEU A 139 8.19 16.52 -5.28
N ALA A 140 8.74 17.43 -6.09
CA ALA A 140 8.04 18.64 -6.48
C ALA A 140 6.73 18.36 -7.25
N TRP A 141 6.69 17.31 -8.08
CA TRP A 141 5.48 16.88 -8.75
C TRP A 141 4.45 16.34 -7.75
N LEU A 142 4.89 15.54 -6.76
CA LEU A 142 4.03 15.00 -5.72
C LEU A 142 3.42 16.11 -4.86
N GLU A 143 4.22 17.10 -4.47
CA GLU A 143 3.73 18.27 -3.73
C GLU A 143 2.67 19.05 -4.51
N LYS A 144 2.91 19.25 -5.80
CA LYS A 144 2.00 19.98 -6.67
C LYS A 144 0.66 19.27 -6.89
N HIS A 145 0.68 17.97 -7.16
CA HIS A 145 -0.49 17.20 -7.57
C HIS A 145 -1.13 16.41 -6.44
N GLY A 146 -0.35 16.05 -5.42
CA GLY A 146 -0.82 15.34 -4.24
C GLY A 146 -1.29 16.25 -3.11
N GLY A 147 -1.05 17.57 -3.22
CA GLY A 147 -1.46 18.53 -2.19
C GLY A 147 -0.76 18.36 -0.84
N ILE A 148 0.41 17.72 -0.82
CA ILE A 148 1.20 17.42 0.38
C ILE A 148 2.52 18.17 0.34
N ALA A 149 2.97 18.75 1.48
CA ALA A 149 4.25 19.40 1.60
C ALA A 149 5.26 18.55 2.36
N PHE A 150 6.44 18.34 1.78
CA PHE A 150 7.57 17.64 2.40
C PHE A 150 8.63 18.63 2.89
N SER A 151 8.25 19.51 3.78
CA SER A 151 9.01 20.72 4.16
C SER A 151 10.12 20.50 5.18
N ARG A 152 10.29 19.28 5.69
CA ARG A 152 11.23 18.99 6.77
C ARG A 152 12.14 17.82 6.45
N LEU A 153 13.46 17.99 6.58
CA LEU A 153 14.40 16.88 6.56
C LEU A 153 14.33 16.12 7.89
N ALA A 154 14.31 14.78 7.83
CA ALA A 154 14.22 13.93 9.00
C ALA A 154 15.43 14.10 9.94
N ASP A 155 16.62 13.98 9.37
CA ASP A 155 17.90 14.21 10.03
C ASP A 155 18.93 14.71 8.99
N PRO A 156 19.16 16.02 8.89
CA PRO A 156 20.08 16.57 7.90
C PRO A 156 21.53 16.08 8.04
N ALA A 157 21.93 15.64 9.25
CA ALA A 157 23.29 15.19 9.51
C ALA A 157 23.46 13.69 9.21
N ALA A 158 22.54 12.85 9.67
CA ALA A 158 22.63 11.40 9.51
C ALA A 158 21.99 10.90 8.22
N ASN A 159 20.86 11.51 7.81
CA ASN A 159 20.15 11.10 6.60
C ASN A 159 19.59 12.32 5.83
N PRO A 160 20.45 13.03 5.11
CA PRO A 160 20.10 14.27 4.43
C PRO A 160 19.10 14.13 3.28
N GLY A 161 18.84 12.90 2.84
CA GLY A 161 17.90 12.59 1.75
C GLY A 161 16.46 12.49 2.17
N LEU A 162 16.14 12.25 3.45
CA LEU A 162 14.78 11.97 3.91
C LEU A 162 13.98 13.23 4.19
N HIS A 163 12.94 13.44 3.39
CA HIS A 163 11.96 14.50 3.54
C HIS A 163 10.70 13.94 4.22
N LEU A 164 10.26 14.58 5.29
CA LEU A 164 9.04 14.19 6.00
C LEU A 164 7.87 15.08 5.58
N PRO A 165 6.65 14.53 5.49
CA PRO A 165 5.45 15.32 5.28
C PRO A 165 5.23 16.27 6.47
N ALA A 166 4.54 17.38 6.23
CA ALA A 166 4.22 18.35 7.26
C ALA A 166 3.29 17.76 8.33
N GLY A 167 2.39 16.85 7.95
CA GLY A 167 1.53 16.08 8.83
C GLY A 167 1.27 14.66 8.31
N GLU A 168 1.05 13.71 9.23
CA GLU A 168 0.73 12.32 8.87
C GLU A 168 -0.65 12.21 8.17
N GLU A 169 -1.59 13.07 8.51
CA GLU A 169 -2.94 13.11 7.90
C GLU A 169 -2.89 13.48 6.41
N GLU A 170 -1.91 14.29 6.00
CA GLU A 170 -1.72 14.68 4.61
C GLU A 170 -1.39 13.48 3.73
N LEU A 171 -0.57 12.54 4.24
CA LEU A 171 -0.23 11.31 3.52
C LEU A 171 -1.47 10.43 3.29
N ALA A 172 -2.37 10.35 4.27
CA ALA A 172 -3.61 9.58 4.14
C ALA A 172 -4.53 10.13 3.02
N LEU A 173 -4.44 11.42 2.71
CA LEU A 173 -5.24 12.06 1.66
C LEU A 173 -4.57 12.04 0.28
N LEU A 174 -3.30 11.68 0.19
CA LEU A 174 -2.50 11.76 -1.03
C LEU A 174 -3.13 11.02 -2.22
N LEU A 175 -3.55 9.78 -2.03
CA LEU A 175 -4.19 9.01 -3.12
C LEU A 175 -5.48 9.64 -3.61
N SER A 176 -6.31 10.18 -2.71
CA SER A 176 -7.55 10.85 -3.09
C SER A 176 -7.29 12.14 -3.85
N ALA A 177 -6.26 12.91 -3.47
CA ALA A 177 -5.83 14.10 -4.18
C ALA A 177 -5.33 13.79 -5.59
N LEU A 178 -4.43 12.81 -5.73
CA LEU A 178 -3.92 12.37 -7.04
C LEU A 178 -5.04 11.87 -7.96
N ARG A 179 -6.03 11.16 -7.41
CA ARG A 179 -7.21 10.69 -8.16
C ARG A 179 -8.10 11.83 -8.60
N SER A 180 -8.31 12.82 -7.76
CA SER A 180 -9.06 14.03 -8.11
C SER A 180 -8.40 14.81 -9.26
N GLU A 181 -7.08 14.88 -9.27
CA GLU A 181 -6.31 15.45 -10.39
C GLU A 181 -6.43 14.64 -11.68
N MET A 182 -6.58 13.32 -11.57
CA MET A 182 -6.67 12.41 -12.70
C MET A 182 -8.08 12.38 -13.32
N GLU A 183 -9.13 12.55 -12.53
CA GLU A 183 -10.53 12.40 -12.94
C GLU A 183 -10.88 13.19 -14.22
N PRO A 184 -10.51 14.47 -14.38
CA PRO A 184 -10.81 15.23 -15.61
C PRO A 184 -9.97 14.81 -16.82
N LEU A 185 -8.90 14.03 -16.64
CA LEU A 185 -8.00 13.60 -17.70
C LEU A 185 -8.35 12.24 -18.28
N LEU A 186 -9.12 11.44 -17.56
CA LEU A 186 -9.54 10.11 -18.00
C LEU A 186 -10.94 10.16 -18.58
N ALA A 187 -11.10 9.59 -19.78
CA ALA A 187 -12.40 9.44 -20.39
C ALA A 187 -13.18 8.30 -19.72
N GLY A 188 -14.27 8.64 -19.03
CA GLY A 188 -15.18 7.64 -18.47
C GLY A 188 -15.00 7.39 -16.97
N THR A 189 -15.68 6.33 -16.49
CA THR A 189 -15.65 5.92 -15.07
C THR A 189 -14.40 5.12 -14.79
N TRP A 190 -13.63 5.53 -13.80
CA TRP A 190 -12.39 4.85 -13.40
C TRP A 190 -12.20 4.93 -11.86
N PRO A 191 -11.32 4.11 -11.26
CA PRO A 191 -10.76 2.88 -11.83
C PRO A 191 -11.88 1.86 -12.09
N VAL A 192 -11.67 1.02 -13.11
CA VAL A 192 -12.59 -0.08 -13.40
C VAL A 192 -12.17 -1.29 -12.60
N ALA A 193 -13.07 -1.86 -11.81
CA ALA A 193 -12.82 -3.09 -11.07
C ALA A 193 -12.79 -4.29 -12.02
N GLY A 194 -11.71 -5.08 -11.96
CA GLY A 194 -11.57 -6.27 -12.78
C GLY A 194 -10.22 -6.96 -12.61
N HIS A 195 -10.15 -8.21 -13.05
CA HIS A 195 -8.95 -9.01 -12.96
C HIS A 195 -8.37 -9.28 -14.35
N PRO A 196 -7.12 -8.87 -14.64
CA PRO A 196 -6.45 -9.25 -15.86
C PRO A 196 -6.15 -10.75 -15.82
N MET A 197 -6.61 -11.46 -16.85
CA MET A 197 -6.48 -12.91 -16.96
C MET A 197 -5.35 -13.31 -17.89
N GLU A 198 -5.11 -12.52 -18.92
CA GLU A 198 -4.15 -12.80 -19.96
C GLU A 198 -3.74 -11.51 -20.66
N ILE A 199 -2.47 -11.46 -21.09
CA ILE A 199 -1.97 -10.48 -22.03
C ILE A 199 -1.40 -11.20 -23.26
N ALA A 200 -1.72 -10.72 -24.44
CA ALA A 200 -1.23 -11.30 -25.68
C ALA A 200 -0.64 -10.21 -26.59
N ARG A 201 0.50 -10.51 -27.20
CA ARG A 201 1.08 -9.64 -28.23
C ARG A 201 0.27 -9.71 -29.50
N THR A 202 -0.03 -8.57 -30.10
CA THR A 202 -0.68 -8.45 -31.41
C THR A 202 0.22 -7.72 -32.38
N THR A 203 -0.19 -7.62 -33.66
CA THR A 203 0.51 -6.81 -34.66
C THR A 203 0.46 -5.31 -34.37
N GLU A 204 -0.54 -4.87 -33.60
CA GLU A 204 -0.82 -3.46 -33.31
C GLU A 204 -0.53 -3.07 -31.85
N GLY A 205 0.12 -3.93 -31.06
CA GLY A 205 0.40 -3.67 -29.67
C GLY A 205 0.07 -4.86 -28.77
N TRP A 206 -0.75 -4.65 -27.75
CA TRP A 206 -1.15 -5.65 -26.76
C TRP A 206 -2.65 -5.78 -26.68
N GLN A 207 -3.11 -6.98 -26.38
CA GLN A 207 -4.50 -7.29 -26.05
C GLN A 207 -4.56 -7.83 -24.64
N LEU A 208 -5.35 -7.18 -23.78
CA LEU A 208 -5.60 -7.56 -22.41
C LEU A 208 -6.97 -8.20 -22.29
N SER A 209 -7.05 -9.41 -21.72
CA SER A 209 -8.28 -10.05 -21.30
C SER A 209 -8.57 -9.74 -19.86
N VAL A 210 -9.70 -9.10 -19.57
CA VAL A 210 -10.11 -8.67 -18.24
C VAL A 210 -11.41 -9.37 -17.86
N ALA A 211 -11.41 -10.10 -16.75
CA ALA A 211 -12.64 -10.58 -16.12
C ALA A 211 -13.28 -9.43 -15.35
N SER A 212 -14.50 -9.04 -15.74
CA SER A 212 -15.26 -8.03 -15.01
C SER A 212 -15.65 -8.56 -13.63
N SER A 213 -15.49 -7.72 -12.60
CA SER A 213 -15.83 -8.10 -11.22
C SER A 213 -17.34 -8.21 -10.98
N SER A 214 -18.16 -7.63 -11.85
CA SER A 214 -19.62 -7.57 -11.66
C SER A 214 -20.39 -8.68 -12.36
N ASP A 215 -20.03 -9.01 -13.62
CA ASP A 215 -20.74 -10.02 -14.41
C ASP A 215 -19.90 -11.26 -14.73
N GLY A 216 -18.62 -11.27 -14.31
CA GLY A 216 -17.67 -12.36 -14.54
C GLY A 216 -17.33 -12.60 -16.02
N ARG A 217 -17.79 -11.74 -16.93
CA ARG A 217 -17.52 -11.88 -18.37
C ARG A 217 -16.12 -11.40 -18.70
N ASN A 218 -15.45 -12.15 -19.57
CA ASN A 218 -14.18 -11.71 -20.11
C ASN A 218 -14.40 -10.68 -21.22
N LYS A 219 -13.80 -9.52 -21.04
CA LYS A 219 -13.78 -8.42 -22.02
C LYS A 219 -12.36 -8.24 -22.53
N GLN A 220 -12.22 -7.77 -23.75
CA GLN A 220 -10.93 -7.55 -24.40
C GLN A 220 -10.67 -6.06 -24.57
N VAL A 221 -9.49 -5.60 -24.15
CA VAL A 221 -9.02 -4.24 -24.35
C VAL A 221 -7.72 -4.27 -25.14
N ARG A 222 -7.64 -3.55 -26.24
CA ARG A 222 -6.41 -3.37 -27.02
C ARG A 222 -5.68 -2.13 -26.57
N CYS A 223 -4.35 -2.17 -26.56
CA CYS A 223 -3.54 -1.01 -26.19
C CYS A 223 -2.15 -1.06 -26.86
N GLN A 224 -1.49 0.08 -26.91
CA GLN A 224 -0.10 0.17 -27.37
C GLN A 224 0.87 -0.22 -26.27
N ALA A 225 0.57 0.16 -25.02
CA ALA A 225 1.42 -0.13 -23.87
C ALA A 225 0.62 -0.54 -22.64
N VAL A 226 1.26 -1.34 -21.77
CA VAL A 226 0.72 -1.74 -20.46
C VAL A 226 1.74 -1.38 -19.38
N VAL A 227 1.29 -0.74 -18.31
CA VAL A 227 2.07 -0.51 -17.08
C VAL A 227 1.50 -1.39 -15.98
N PHE A 228 2.29 -2.31 -15.47
CA PHE A 228 1.98 -3.14 -14.31
C PHE A 228 2.48 -2.47 -13.04
N ALA A 229 1.57 -2.22 -12.10
CA ALA A 229 1.85 -1.58 -10.82
C ALA A 229 0.94 -2.16 -9.71
N ASP A 230 0.70 -3.46 -9.76
CA ASP A 230 -0.19 -4.19 -8.85
C ASP A 230 0.51 -4.75 -7.61
N GLY A 231 1.76 -4.35 -7.39
CA GLY A 231 2.57 -4.74 -6.24
C GLY A 231 3.18 -6.13 -6.38
N GLY A 232 3.78 -6.61 -5.28
CA GLY A 232 4.42 -7.92 -5.20
C GLY A 232 3.42 -9.07 -5.07
N PHE A 233 3.84 -10.15 -4.39
CA PHE A 233 3.02 -11.35 -4.18
C PHE A 233 2.84 -11.72 -2.69
N ALA A 234 3.14 -10.79 -1.77
CA ALA A 234 3.10 -11.05 -0.33
C ALA A 234 1.73 -11.48 0.20
N SER A 235 0.63 -11.06 -0.45
CA SER A 235 -0.74 -11.45 -0.11
C SER A 235 -1.20 -12.77 -0.76
N ASN A 236 -0.32 -13.44 -1.51
CA ASN A 236 -0.60 -14.75 -2.10
C ASN A 236 0.18 -15.84 -1.35
N PRO A 237 -0.45 -16.60 -0.43
CA PRO A 237 0.27 -17.59 0.38
C PRO A 237 0.98 -18.68 -0.44
N GLY A 238 0.42 -19.02 -1.61
CA GLY A 238 1.02 -20.02 -2.51
C GLY A 238 2.32 -19.51 -3.14
N LEU A 239 2.33 -18.30 -3.70
CA LEU A 239 3.51 -17.70 -4.29
C LEU A 239 4.55 -17.34 -3.22
N LEU A 240 4.10 -16.81 -2.07
CA LEU A 240 4.99 -16.48 -0.96
C LEU A 240 5.75 -17.73 -0.50
N ARG A 241 5.03 -18.80 -0.23
CA ARG A 241 5.64 -20.09 0.18
C ARG A 241 6.54 -20.68 -0.89
N TYR A 242 6.11 -20.63 -2.15
CA TYR A 242 6.88 -21.21 -3.27
C TYR A 242 8.22 -20.50 -3.46
N HIS A 243 8.23 -19.16 -3.41
CA HIS A 243 9.43 -18.38 -3.67
C HIS A 243 10.31 -18.17 -2.43
N THR A 244 9.71 -17.85 -1.27
CA THR A 244 10.47 -17.42 -0.08
C THR A 244 10.54 -18.47 1.03
N GLY A 245 9.73 -19.51 0.96
CA GLY A 245 9.58 -20.52 2.03
C GLY A 245 8.74 -20.06 3.22
N LEU A 246 8.26 -18.81 3.24
CA LEU A 246 7.40 -18.31 4.32
C LEU A 246 6.01 -18.94 4.24
N SER A 247 5.49 -19.40 5.39
CA SER A 247 4.19 -20.08 5.45
C SER A 247 3.01 -19.11 5.51
N ALA A 248 3.17 -18.01 6.25
CA ALA A 248 2.16 -16.98 6.40
C ALA A 248 2.79 -15.64 6.83
N VAL A 249 2.15 -14.56 6.45
CA VAL A 249 2.33 -13.21 6.97
C VAL A 249 0.96 -12.54 7.02
N ASP A 250 0.80 -11.48 7.80
CA ASP A 250 -0.43 -10.71 7.78
C ASP A 250 -0.65 -10.05 6.43
N ALA A 251 -1.92 -9.92 6.03
CA ALA A 251 -2.26 -9.20 4.82
C ALA A 251 -1.85 -7.73 4.95
N ARG A 252 -1.29 -7.19 3.89
CA ARG A 252 -0.93 -5.77 3.87
C ARG A 252 -2.18 -4.90 3.87
N PRO A 253 -2.24 -3.87 4.75
CA PRO A 253 -3.44 -3.03 4.90
C PRO A 253 -3.82 -2.27 3.61
N GLU A 254 -2.83 -1.95 2.79
CA GLU A 254 -3.05 -1.28 1.50
C GLU A 254 -3.68 -2.16 0.43
N GLY A 255 -3.82 -3.48 0.67
CA GLY A 255 -4.39 -4.45 -0.28
C GLY A 255 -3.48 -4.73 -1.49
N GLY A 256 -3.99 -5.47 -2.47
CA GLY A 256 -3.20 -5.87 -3.64
C GLY A 256 -2.19 -6.97 -3.32
N HIS A 257 -1.03 -6.95 -3.97
CA HIS A 257 0.11 -7.88 -3.74
C HIS A 257 -0.23 -9.37 -3.94
N ALA A 258 -1.14 -9.66 -4.88
CA ALA A 258 -1.55 -11.04 -5.20
C ALA A 258 -0.63 -11.75 -6.21
N GLY A 259 0.32 -11.02 -6.81
CA GLY A 259 1.27 -11.55 -7.80
C GLY A 259 0.67 -11.75 -9.20
N THR A 260 -0.43 -11.07 -9.51
CA THR A 260 -1.08 -11.18 -10.83
C THR A 260 -0.18 -10.65 -11.93
N GLY A 261 0.36 -9.42 -11.77
CA GLY A 261 1.27 -8.81 -12.73
C GLY A 261 2.57 -9.60 -12.87
N LEU A 262 3.13 -10.09 -11.77
CA LEU A 262 4.30 -10.96 -11.80
C LEU A 262 4.03 -12.19 -12.70
N SER A 263 2.93 -12.88 -12.48
CA SER A 263 2.58 -14.09 -13.23
C SER A 263 2.37 -13.83 -14.72
N LEU A 264 1.66 -12.74 -15.07
CA LEU A 264 1.41 -12.35 -16.46
C LEU A 264 2.68 -11.92 -17.17
N LEU A 265 3.56 -11.18 -16.51
CA LEU A 265 4.81 -10.74 -17.09
C LEU A 265 5.81 -11.89 -17.27
N LEU A 266 5.89 -12.83 -16.33
CA LEU A 266 6.69 -14.04 -16.50
C LEU A 266 6.18 -14.90 -17.67
N ALA A 267 4.86 -15.03 -17.82
CA ALA A 267 4.25 -15.72 -18.96
C ALA A 267 4.55 -15.00 -20.29
N ALA A 268 4.72 -13.68 -20.28
CA ALA A 268 5.14 -12.90 -21.45
C ALA A 268 6.65 -12.96 -21.73
N GLY A 269 7.42 -13.70 -20.95
CA GLY A 269 8.86 -13.88 -21.10
C GLY A 269 9.74 -12.87 -20.36
N ALA A 270 9.16 -12.13 -19.41
CA ALA A 270 9.93 -11.23 -18.56
C ALA A 270 10.93 -11.95 -17.66
N HIS A 271 12.03 -11.28 -17.36
CA HIS A 271 12.97 -11.73 -16.33
C HIS A 271 12.55 -11.21 -14.97
N ALA A 272 12.81 -12.01 -13.93
CA ALA A 272 12.65 -11.62 -12.54
C ALA A 272 13.92 -11.93 -11.74
N ARG A 273 14.13 -11.19 -10.64
CA ARG A 273 15.30 -11.31 -9.76
C ARG A 273 14.85 -11.33 -8.31
N GLU A 274 15.64 -12.01 -7.45
CA GLU A 274 15.52 -11.98 -5.98
C GLU A 274 14.09 -12.34 -5.46
N LEU A 275 13.35 -13.19 -6.18
CA LEU A 275 12.01 -13.64 -5.76
C LEU A 275 12.03 -14.49 -4.50
N ASP A 276 13.20 -15.06 -4.16
CA ASP A 276 13.45 -15.89 -2.98
C ASP A 276 13.65 -15.07 -1.69
N THR A 277 13.49 -13.74 -1.77
CA THR A 277 13.84 -12.82 -0.70
C THR A 277 12.60 -12.09 -0.17
N ALA A 278 12.49 -11.99 1.16
CA ALA A 278 11.47 -11.19 1.84
C ALA A 278 12.08 -10.49 3.06
N SER A 279 11.72 -9.24 3.25
CA SER A 279 12.00 -8.48 4.48
C SER A 279 10.75 -8.47 5.34
N LEU A 280 10.83 -9.00 6.56
CA LEU A 280 9.72 -9.00 7.49
C LEU A 280 9.69 -7.70 8.29
N LEU A 281 8.52 -7.11 8.41
CA LEU A 281 8.31 -5.85 9.12
C LEU A 281 7.17 -6.00 10.12
N THR A 282 7.44 -5.65 11.40
CA THR A 282 6.40 -5.58 12.42
C THR A 282 5.65 -4.25 12.32
N VAL A 283 4.33 -4.32 12.27
CA VAL A 283 3.45 -3.18 12.08
C VAL A 283 2.27 -3.20 13.05
N PHE A 284 1.72 -2.02 13.33
CA PHE A 284 0.42 -1.89 13.98
C PHE A 284 -0.71 -2.28 13.03
N LEU A 285 -1.58 -3.21 13.44
CA LEU A 285 -2.77 -3.56 12.68
C LEU A 285 -3.99 -2.75 13.16
N PRO A 286 -4.91 -2.39 12.27
CA PRO A 286 -4.94 -2.67 10.83
C PRO A 286 -4.23 -1.61 9.96
N HIS A 287 -3.56 -0.62 10.53
CA HIS A 287 -3.11 0.57 9.80
C HIS A 287 -1.76 0.42 9.08
N GLY A 288 -1.00 -0.66 9.35
CA GLY A 288 0.29 -0.93 8.69
C GLY A 288 1.45 -0.02 9.12
N ARG A 289 1.25 0.86 10.11
CA ARG A 289 2.32 1.71 10.65
C ARG A 289 3.41 0.84 11.28
N ARG A 290 4.68 1.12 10.95
CA ARG A 290 5.81 0.39 11.51
C ARG A 290 5.83 0.49 13.03
N PHE A 291 6.01 -0.65 13.70
CA PHE A 291 6.30 -0.70 15.13
C PHE A 291 7.82 -0.66 15.35
N ASP A 292 8.29 0.30 16.14
CA ASP A 292 9.68 0.42 16.56
C ASP A 292 9.76 0.30 18.09
N PRO A 293 10.27 -0.81 18.64
CA PRO A 293 10.37 -1.00 20.10
C PRO A 293 11.11 0.11 20.82
N ALA A 294 12.08 0.76 20.15
CA ALA A 294 12.86 1.84 20.75
C ALA A 294 12.03 3.09 21.05
N GLN A 295 10.95 3.32 20.30
CA GLN A 295 10.02 4.42 20.49
C GLN A 295 8.89 4.11 21.48
N HIS A 296 8.77 2.84 21.92
CA HIS A 296 7.68 2.34 22.75
C HIS A 296 8.18 1.66 24.03
N ARG A 297 9.25 2.22 24.63
CA ARG A 297 9.96 1.63 25.79
C ARG A 297 9.12 1.52 27.05
N GLU A 298 8.08 2.34 27.17
CA GLU A 298 7.13 2.32 28.30
C GLU A 298 6.02 1.28 28.15
N ALA A 299 5.91 0.68 26.97
CA ALA A 299 4.91 -0.35 26.70
C ALA A 299 5.41 -1.73 27.07
N VAL A 300 4.49 -2.63 27.38
CA VAL A 300 4.74 -4.06 27.50
C VAL A 300 4.28 -4.77 26.25
N LEU A 301 5.14 -5.62 25.73
CA LEU A 301 4.85 -6.46 24.57
C LEU A 301 4.42 -7.84 25.03
N LEU A 302 3.32 -8.35 24.48
CA LEU A 302 2.78 -9.67 24.78
C LEU A 302 2.68 -10.50 23.52
N ASN A 303 2.89 -11.82 23.64
CA ASN A 303 2.51 -12.76 22.60
C ASN A 303 0.98 -13.03 22.63
N ALA A 304 0.50 -13.89 21.73
CA ALA A 304 -0.91 -14.27 21.65
C ALA A 304 -1.48 -14.90 22.93
N ASP A 305 -0.64 -15.55 23.74
CA ASP A 305 -1.03 -16.15 25.01
C ASP A 305 -1.02 -15.17 26.18
N GLY A 306 -0.70 -13.88 25.93
CA GLY A 306 -0.62 -12.84 26.95
C GLY A 306 0.68 -12.86 27.75
N ILE A 307 1.69 -13.60 27.30
CA ILE A 307 3.01 -13.69 27.97
C ILE A 307 3.90 -12.55 27.46
N LYS A 308 4.58 -11.90 28.41
CA LYS A 308 5.51 -10.81 28.11
C LYS A 308 6.67 -11.27 27.23
N LEU A 309 6.90 -10.55 26.15
CA LEU A 309 8.04 -10.74 25.24
C LEU A 309 9.22 -9.87 25.68
N ALA A 310 10.45 -10.40 25.54
CA ALA A 310 11.65 -9.60 25.67
C ALA A 310 11.78 -8.62 24.48
N ALA A 311 12.36 -7.43 24.69
CA ALA A 311 12.50 -6.43 23.63
C ALA A 311 13.28 -6.95 22.40
N GLU A 312 14.17 -7.89 22.61
CA GLU A 312 14.99 -8.52 21.55
C GLU A 312 14.18 -9.55 20.72
N GLU A 313 13.11 -10.11 21.27
CA GLU A 313 12.24 -11.08 20.60
C GLU A 313 11.24 -10.42 19.64
N THR A 314 11.07 -9.09 19.73
CA THR A 314 10.10 -8.32 18.95
C THR A 314 10.55 -8.01 17.52
N VAL A 315 11.81 -8.27 17.19
CA VAL A 315 12.36 -8.01 15.85
C VAL A 315 11.86 -9.04 14.83
N GLN A 316 11.40 -10.20 15.28
CA GLN A 316 10.84 -11.26 14.44
C GLN A 316 9.67 -11.92 15.17
N LEU A 317 8.50 -11.26 15.17
CA LEU A 317 7.28 -11.93 15.60
C LEU A 317 7.02 -13.10 14.63
N PRO A 318 6.82 -14.32 15.12
CA PRO A 318 6.43 -15.41 14.24
C PRO A 318 5.08 -15.07 13.60
N GLY A 319 5.00 -15.07 12.27
CA GLY A 319 3.84 -14.65 11.49
C GLY A 319 2.57 -15.51 11.63
N GLU A 320 2.45 -16.32 12.69
CA GLU A 320 1.32 -17.23 12.90
C GLU A 320 0.40 -16.82 14.05
N ALA A 321 0.78 -15.83 14.87
CA ALA A 321 -0.05 -15.37 15.99
C ALA A 321 0.10 -13.88 16.22
N PRO A 322 -1.00 -13.17 16.56
CA PRO A 322 -0.93 -11.76 16.86
C PRO A 322 -0.07 -11.53 18.11
N ALA A 323 0.65 -10.42 18.13
CA ALA A 323 1.24 -9.89 19.34
C ALA A 323 0.54 -8.60 19.74
N TYR A 324 0.72 -8.19 20.97
CA TYR A 324 0.04 -7.02 21.50
C TYR A 324 1.06 -6.06 22.11
N VAL A 325 0.85 -4.78 21.91
CA VAL A 325 1.53 -3.72 22.65
C VAL A 325 0.56 -3.08 23.63
N VAL A 326 0.92 -3.06 24.91
CA VAL A 326 0.06 -2.59 26.00
C VAL A 326 0.72 -1.43 26.73
N TYR A 327 0.00 -0.31 26.82
CA TYR A 327 0.38 0.86 27.59
C TYR A 327 -0.48 0.98 28.85
N GLY A 328 0.11 1.47 29.93
CA GLY A 328 -0.60 1.77 31.17
C GLY A 328 -1.06 3.23 31.26
N SER A 329 -1.79 3.56 32.34
CA SER A 329 -2.21 4.92 32.72
C SER A 329 -3.01 5.67 31.64
N GLY A 330 -3.70 4.94 30.75
CA GLY A 330 -4.49 5.51 29.67
C GLY A 330 -3.67 6.23 28.58
N GLN A 331 -2.36 6.02 28.56
CA GLN A 331 -1.54 6.45 27.43
C GLN A 331 -2.16 5.93 26.12
N GLN A 332 -2.02 6.67 25.03
CA GLN A 332 -2.64 6.32 23.72
C GLN A 332 -4.18 6.24 23.72
N GLN A 333 -4.89 6.72 24.77
CA GLN A 333 -6.33 6.79 24.78
C GLN A 333 -6.83 7.74 23.67
N GLY A 334 -7.77 7.25 22.85
CA GLY A 334 -8.29 8.01 21.70
C GLY A 334 -7.39 8.01 20.47
N VAL A 335 -6.21 7.38 20.52
CA VAL A 335 -5.36 7.19 19.33
C VAL A 335 -5.97 6.10 18.46
N GLN A 336 -6.08 6.37 17.17
CA GLN A 336 -6.61 5.41 16.20
C GLN A 336 -5.80 4.11 16.21
N GLY A 337 -6.49 2.96 16.20
CA GLY A 337 -5.87 1.63 16.23
C GLY A 337 -5.61 1.09 17.63
N PHE A 338 -5.86 1.88 18.68
CA PHE A 338 -5.77 1.40 20.06
C PHE A 338 -7.14 1.09 20.64
N ILE A 339 -7.24 -0.06 21.31
CA ILE A 339 -8.41 -0.48 22.09
C ILE A 339 -8.19 -0.06 23.53
N TYR A 340 -9.18 0.57 24.15
CA TYR A 340 -9.11 0.98 25.54
C TYR A 340 -9.71 -0.08 26.48
N ALA A 341 -9.01 -0.40 27.55
CA ALA A 341 -9.46 -1.32 28.59
C ALA A 341 -9.34 -0.66 29.99
N GLU A 342 -10.48 -0.45 30.66
CA GLU A 342 -10.54 0.23 31.95
C GLU A 342 -9.76 -0.49 33.06
N ASN A 343 -9.69 -1.82 32.97
CA ASN A 343 -9.06 -2.67 33.97
C ASN A 343 -8.56 -3.98 33.36
N LEU A 344 -7.80 -4.74 34.16
CA LEU A 344 -7.19 -5.99 33.75
C LEU A 344 -8.19 -7.04 33.25
N LYS A 345 -9.34 -7.14 33.88
CA LYS A 345 -10.39 -8.09 33.49
C LYS A 345 -10.95 -7.80 32.11
N VAL A 346 -11.19 -6.52 31.79
CA VAL A 346 -11.64 -6.08 30.46
C VAL A 346 -10.57 -6.37 29.42
N LEU A 347 -9.29 -6.10 29.76
CA LEU A 347 -8.17 -6.40 28.88
C LEU A 347 -8.05 -7.90 28.61
N ALA A 348 -8.07 -8.74 29.65
CA ALA A 348 -7.99 -10.19 29.56
C ALA A 348 -9.11 -10.77 28.68
N SER A 349 -10.35 -10.29 28.91
CA SER A 349 -11.50 -10.68 28.08
C SER A 349 -11.36 -10.26 26.63
N GLY A 350 -10.83 -9.06 26.36
CA GLY A 350 -10.61 -8.53 25.01
C GLY A 350 -9.53 -9.28 24.24
N LEU A 351 -8.48 -9.73 24.92
CA LEU A 351 -7.40 -10.52 24.32
C LEU A 351 -7.70 -12.01 24.28
N GLY A 352 -8.71 -12.49 25.01
CA GLY A 352 -9.04 -13.92 25.11
C GLY A 352 -8.04 -14.73 25.93
N VAL A 353 -7.32 -14.09 26.87
CA VAL A 353 -6.29 -14.71 27.71
C VAL A 353 -6.70 -14.72 29.19
N PRO A 354 -6.19 -15.66 30.02
CA PRO A 354 -6.47 -15.69 31.45
C PRO A 354 -5.97 -14.41 32.15
N GLU A 355 -6.76 -13.86 33.09
CA GLU A 355 -6.41 -12.68 33.83
C GLU A 355 -5.13 -12.87 34.67
N GLU A 356 -4.91 -14.06 35.23
CA GLU A 356 -3.71 -14.44 35.99
C GLU A 356 -2.44 -14.34 35.15
N THR A 357 -2.49 -14.65 33.86
CA THR A 357 -1.33 -14.49 32.95
C THR A 357 -0.96 -13.02 32.80
N LEU A 358 -1.95 -12.15 32.67
CA LEU A 358 -1.70 -10.72 32.51
C LEU A 358 -1.21 -10.05 33.79
N VAL A 359 -1.59 -10.53 34.99
CA VAL A 359 -1.07 -10.00 36.26
C VAL A 359 0.44 -10.02 36.29
N SER A 360 1.06 -11.16 35.93
CA SER A 360 2.52 -11.30 35.91
C SER A 360 3.16 -10.57 34.74
N SER A 361 2.52 -10.59 33.58
CA SER A 361 3.06 -9.99 32.34
C SER A 361 3.04 -8.47 32.35
N LEU A 362 2.08 -7.85 33.01
CA LEU A 362 1.90 -6.40 33.09
C LEU A 362 2.33 -5.81 34.44
N GLU A 363 3.14 -6.52 35.17
CA GLU A 363 3.69 -6.02 36.46
C GLU A 363 4.36 -4.65 36.23
N GLY A 364 3.95 -3.66 37.03
CA GLY A 364 4.43 -2.28 36.92
C GLY A 364 3.60 -1.35 36.01
N LEU A 365 2.74 -1.87 35.13
CA LEU A 365 1.80 -1.05 34.37
C LEU A 365 0.55 -0.73 35.21
N GLN A 366 0.14 0.54 35.18
CA GLN A 366 -1.06 0.99 35.86
C GLN A 366 -2.24 1.06 34.91
N GLN A 367 -3.43 0.62 35.37
CA GLN A 367 -4.68 0.80 34.63
C GLN A 367 -5.11 2.28 34.61
N PRO A 368 -5.89 2.74 33.64
CA PRO A 368 -6.41 1.95 32.52
C PRO A 368 -5.35 1.61 31.46
N TYR A 369 -5.65 0.64 30.61
CA TYR A 369 -4.76 0.16 29.56
C TYR A 369 -5.20 0.60 28.18
N SER A 370 -4.25 0.87 27.30
CA SER A 370 -4.48 0.99 25.86
C SER A 370 -3.68 -0.12 25.15
N VAL A 371 -4.34 -0.86 24.28
CA VAL A 371 -3.73 -2.01 23.59
C VAL A 371 -3.90 -1.89 22.08
N ALA A 372 -2.85 -2.21 21.35
CA ALA A 372 -2.90 -2.38 19.90
C ALA A 372 -2.38 -3.76 19.50
N VAL A 373 -2.88 -4.27 18.38
CA VAL A 373 -2.44 -5.53 17.77
C VAL A 373 -1.24 -5.26 16.89
N LEU A 374 -0.21 -6.08 17.03
CA LEU A 374 0.93 -6.11 16.13
C LEU A 374 0.83 -7.31 15.19
N GLY A 375 1.23 -7.10 13.96
CA GLY A 375 1.33 -8.15 12.95
C GLY A 375 2.66 -8.07 12.21
N THR A 376 2.91 -9.07 11.38
CA THR A 376 4.10 -9.16 10.53
C THR A 376 3.70 -9.13 9.07
N ILE A 377 4.19 -8.14 8.34
CA ILE A 377 4.03 -8.06 6.89
C ILE A 377 5.34 -8.42 6.18
N ALA A 378 5.24 -8.92 4.96
CA ALA A 378 6.41 -9.14 4.09
C ALA A 378 6.52 -8.00 3.07
N LEU A 379 7.73 -7.47 2.92
CA LEU A 379 8.15 -6.62 1.82
C LEU A 379 9.01 -7.48 0.87
N LEU A 380 8.72 -7.42 -0.40
CA LEU A 380 9.40 -8.23 -1.41
C LEU A 380 10.34 -7.33 -2.22
N PRO A 381 11.64 -7.31 -1.91
CA PRO A 381 12.60 -6.43 -2.60
C PRO A 381 12.94 -6.88 -4.01
N GLY A 382 12.62 -8.12 -4.35
CA GLY A 382 12.75 -8.70 -5.69
C GLY A 382 11.47 -8.58 -6.51
N GLY A 383 11.57 -8.80 -7.82
CA GLY A 383 10.44 -8.68 -8.74
C GLY A 383 10.88 -8.77 -10.20
N ILE A 384 10.14 -8.11 -11.06
CA ILE A 384 10.41 -8.01 -12.51
C ILE A 384 11.62 -7.12 -12.76
N GLU A 385 12.56 -7.60 -13.58
CA GLU A 385 13.71 -6.83 -14.04
C GLU A 385 13.25 -5.74 -15.02
N VAL A 386 13.64 -4.49 -14.75
CA VAL A 386 13.34 -3.33 -15.58
C VAL A 386 14.60 -2.53 -15.88
N ASP A 387 14.57 -1.72 -16.93
CA ASP A 387 15.63 -0.76 -17.22
C ASP A 387 15.36 0.63 -16.62
N GLU A 388 16.23 1.61 -16.89
CA GLU A 388 16.15 2.97 -16.39
C GLU A 388 14.92 3.77 -16.84
N GLN A 389 14.13 3.23 -17.78
CA GLN A 389 12.83 3.75 -18.24
C GLN A 389 11.67 2.89 -17.72
N TYR A 390 11.92 1.96 -16.82
CA TYR A 390 10.97 1.01 -16.27
C TYR A 390 10.31 0.11 -17.33
N ARG A 391 11.00 -0.14 -18.46
CA ARG A 391 10.59 -1.13 -19.47
C ARG A 391 10.92 -2.53 -18.94
N VAL A 392 9.98 -3.44 -19.07
CA VAL A 392 10.13 -4.84 -18.65
C VAL A 392 11.22 -5.53 -19.51
N MET A 393 12.17 -6.17 -18.84
CA MET A 393 13.32 -6.83 -19.48
C MET A 393 13.06 -8.31 -19.75
N ALA A 394 13.57 -8.81 -20.86
CA ALA A 394 13.65 -10.22 -21.24
C ALA A 394 15.04 -10.54 -21.79
N ALA A 395 15.32 -11.82 -22.19
CA ALA A 395 16.60 -12.25 -22.71
C ALA A 395 17.13 -11.45 -23.92
N GLY A 396 16.22 -10.91 -24.73
CA GLY A 396 16.53 -10.13 -25.94
C GLY A 396 16.58 -8.62 -25.74
N GLY A 397 16.45 -8.13 -24.52
CA GLY A 397 16.29 -6.71 -24.19
C GLY A 397 14.87 -6.37 -23.73
N PRO A 398 14.47 -5.07 -23.72
CA PRO A 398 13.17 -4.67 -23.24
C PRO A 398 12.03 -5.20 -24.13
N ILE A 399 10.97 -5.70 -23.49
CA ILE A 399 9.74 -6.12 -24.18
C ILE A 399 8.99 -4.87 -24.63
N PRO A 400 8.81 -4.64 -25.95
CA PRO A 400 8.20 -3.41 -26.44
C PRO A 400 6.76 -3.22 -25.93
N GLY A 401 6.48 -2.06 -25.32
CA GLY A 401 5.15 -1.71 -24.80
C GLY A 401 4.84 -2.29 -23.42
N LEU A 402 5.74 -3.04 -22.75
CA LEU A 402 5.53 -3.49 -21.38
C LEU A 402 6.42 -2.70 -20.41
N TYR A 403 5.78 -2.23 -19.33
CA TYR A 403 6.38 -1.46 -18.25
C TYR A 403 5.95 -2.02 -16.90
N ALA A 404 6.77 -1.83 -15.88
CA ALA A 404 6.42 -2.16 -14.50
C ALA A 404 6.86 -1.05 -13.55
N ALA A 405 6.17 -0.89 -12.41
CA ALA A 405 6.48 0.13 -11.41
C ALA A 405 6.15 -0.34 -9.98
N GLY A 406 6.75 0.32 -9.00
CA GLY A 406 6.58 0.03 -7.57
C GLY A 406 7.17 -1.31 -7.17
N GLU A 407 6.65 -1.90 -6.09
CA GLU A 407 7.15 -3.15 -5.49
C GLU A 407 7.16 -4.36 -6.45
N LEU A 408 6.51 -4.27 -7.62
CA LEU A 408 6.60 -5.30 -8.65
C LEU A 408 7.99 -5.39 -9.27
N THR A 409 8.83 -4.36 -9.14
CA THR A 409 10.12 -4.24 -9.83
C THR A 409 11.30 -4.66 -8.97
N ALA A 410 12.35 -5.18 -9.60
CA ALA A 410 13.63 -5.52 -8.97
C ALA A 410 14.73 -4.55 -9.37
N GLY A 411 15.85 -4.57 -8.63
CA GLY A 411 17.08 -3.87 -8.99
C GLY A 411 17.36 -2.59 -8.21
N ILE A 412 16.46 -2.19 -7.31
CA ILE A 412 16.65 -1.02 -6.42
C ILE A 412 17.14 -1.49 -5.04
N HIS A 413 16.37 -2.32 -4.37
CA HIS A 413 16.61 -2.74 -2.99
C HIS A 413 17.64 -3.88 -2.87
N GLY A 414 17.74 -4.72 -3.88
CA GLY A 414 18.49 -5.97 -3.81
C GLY A 414 17.79 -7.01 -2.93
N ARG A 415 18.48 -7.59 -1.94
CA ARG A 415 17.95 -8.64 -1.06
C ARG A 415 17.31 -8.11 0.24
N ALA A 416 17.39 -6.82 0.51
CA ALA A 416 16.85 -6.21 1.73
C ALA A 416 16.06 -4.95 1.39
N SER A 417 14.81 -4.88 1.81
CA SER A 417 13.97 -3.70 1.56
C SER A 417 14.49 -2.46 2.28
N ILE A 418 14.80 -1.42 1.52
CA ILE A 418 15.16 -0.09 2.04
C ILE A 418 13.86 0.65 2.32
N THR A 419 13.29 0.46 3.52
CA THR A 419 11.92 0.91 3.85
C THR A 419 11.70 2.40 3.63
N ASP A 420 12.69 3.24 3.92
CA ASP A 420 12.59 4.70 3.76
C ASP A 420 12.62 5.17 2.29
N LEU A 421 12.96 4.27 1.37
CA LEU A 421 12.97 4.57 -0.06
C LEU A 421 11.63 4.25 -0.74
N ILE A 422 10.79 3.42 -0.15
CA ILE A 422 9.60 2.83 -0.79
C ILE A 422 8.63 3.90 -1.30
N LEU A 423 8.32 4.93 -0.50
CA LEU A 423 7.43 6.00 -0.94
C LEU A 423 7.98 6.74 -2.18
N ALA A 424 9.27 7.03 -2.18
CA ALA A 424 9.94 7.68 -3.30
C ALA A 424 9.98 6.76 -4.53
N GLU A 425 10.28 5.48 -4.35
CA GLU A 425 10.28 4.49 -5.44
C GLU A 425 8.90 4.36 -6.09
N GLU A 426 7.83 4.21 -5.32
CA GLU A 426 6.45 4.14 -5.83
C GLU A 426 6.12 5.34 -6.73
N VAL A 427 6.45 6.54 -6.29
CA VAL A 427 6.16 7.77 -7.05
C VAL A 427 7.09 7.91 -8.26
N ILE A 428 8.39 7.68 -8.09
CA ILE A 428 9.36 7.89 -9.16
C ILE A 428 9.17 6.86 -10.26
N SER A 429 9.05 5.57 -9.90
CA SER A 429 8.83 4.49 -10.86
C SER A 429 7.52 4.67 -11.63
N GLY A 430 6.42 5.00 -10.91
CA GLY A 430 5.13 5.28 -11.53
C GLY A 430 5.21 6.41 -12.54
N ARG A 431 5.87 7.54 -12.19
CA ARG A 431 6.06 8.68 -13.11
C ARG A 431 6.88 8.32 -14.33
N LEU A 432 8.01 7.62 -14.15
CA LEU A 432 8.89 7.26 -15.26
C LEU A 432 8.21 6.24 -16.18
N ALA A 433 7.61 5.19 -15.63
CA ALA A 433 6.88 4.19 -16.40
C ALA A 433 5.69 4.78 -17.16
N GLY A 434 4.84 5.58 -16.51
CA GLY A 434 3.67 6.20 -17.13
C GLY A 434 4.03 7.13 -18.29
N ARG A 435 5.04 8.00 -18.10
CA ARG A 435 5.53 8.88 -19.16
C ARG A 435 6.18 8.11 -20.32
N ALA A 436 6.96 7.07 -20.00
CA ALA A 436 7.60 6.24 -21.02
C ALA A 436 6.57 5.45 -21.84
N ALA A 437 5.55 4.88 -21.19
CA ALA A 437 4.45 4.20 -21.83
C ALA A 437 3.66 5.12 -22.79
N ALA A 438 3.30 6.32 -22.33
CA ALA A 438 2.64 7.32 -23.16
C ALA A 438 3.52 7.77 -24.35
N GLY A 439 4.83 7.96 -24.12
CA GLY A 439 5.77 8.30 -25.19
C GLY A 439 5.95 7.17 -26.21
N TYR A 440 5.81 5.92 -25.80
CA TYR A 440 5.83 4.75 -26.69
C TYR A 440 4.54 4.66 -27.54
N ALA A 441 3.39 4.80 -26.89
CA ALA A 441 2.09 4.65 -27.54
C ALA A 441 1.81 5.71 -28.63
N ARG A 442 2.51 6.83 -28.60
CA ARG A 442 2.35 7.95 -29.54
C ARG A 442 3.35 7.95 -30.71
N ARG A 443 4.17 6.94 -30.85
CA ARG A 443 5.11 6.76 -31.97
C ARG A 443 4.44 6.03 -33.13
#